data_9eb1cd0b49d389e2d3454c0c5d956613
#
_entry.id   9eb1cd0b49d389e2d3454c0c5d956613
#
_cell.length_a   1.000
_cell.length_b   1.000
_cell.length_c   1.000
_cell.angle_alpha   90.00
_cell.angle_beta   90.00
_cell.angle_gamma   90.00
#
_symmetry.space_group_name_H-M   'P 1'
#
loop_
_entity.id
_entity.type
_entity.pdbx_description
1 polymer ?
#
loop_
_entity_poly.entity_id
_entity_poly.type
_entity_poly.pdbx_seq_one_letter_code
_entity_poly.pdbx_strand_id
1 'polypeptide(L)'
;MSVSWSGRAGRLVLVVVVAGCTGAGATPSPAISDVPPAPTATAQATPAPTDAPSAEPTAASSADPTLEPPPGADLVVAGERHPGEVGSYVWSGASDSAPWLPATALDPAPVGDTSQASVDVAGEVEIAEWTARAAPAADPTGTAITPLGSGAGSPSFELPAGGDWVVAVQAVFAGGLGDVTWYWHVTRE
;
A
#
# COMPACT_ATOMS: atom_id res chain seq x y z
N MET A 1 -8.90 26.79 47.03
CA MET A 1 -9.28 27.77 45.99
C MET A 1 -9.75 26.97 44.78
N SER A 2 -11.08 26.88 44.61
CA SER A 2 -11.71 26.08 43.58
C SER A 2 -12.08 26.99 42.40
N VAL A 3 -11.52 26.74 41.21
CA VAL A 3 -11.88 27.47 40.00
C VAL A 3 -12.81 26.55 39.17
N SER A 4 -14.08 26.94 39.16
CA SER A 4 -15.11 26.31 38.32
C SER A 4 -15.09 26.95 36.92
N TRP A 5 -14.83 26.17 35.89
CA TRP A 5 -14.94 26.61 34.50
C TRP A 5 -16.18 26.01 33.84
N SER A 6 -17.19 26.87 33.67
CA SER A 6 -18.38 26.57 32.90
C SER A 6 -18.15 26.94 31.44
N GLY A 7 -17.86 25.96 30.57
CA GLY A 7 -17.72 26.15 29.14
C GLY A 7 -19.03 25.84 28.41
N ARG A 8 -19.60 26.85 27.75
CA ARG A 8 -20.82 26.79 26.93
C ARG A 8 -20.64 25.93 25.70
N ALA A 9 -21.53 24.96 25.54
CA ALA A 9 -21.69 24.20 24.31
C ALA A 9 -22.29 25.08 23.20
N GLY A 10 -21.50 25.40 22.19
CA GLY A 10 -21.97 25.98 20.92
C GLY A 10 -22.20 24.86 19.91
N ARG A 11 -23.46 24.53 19.65
CA ARG A 11 -23.83 23.64 18.52
C ARG A 11 -23.74 24.43 17.21
N LEU A 12 -22.75 24.11 16.38
CA LEU A 12 -22.70 24.56 14.99
C LEU A 12 -23.47 23.54 14.15
N VAL A 13 -24.64 23.93 13.65
CA VAL A 13 -25.39 23.14 12.67
C VAL A 13 -24.90 23.55 11.29
N LEU A 14 -24.17 22.65 10.63
CA LEU A 14 -23.77 22.82 9.23
C LEU A 14 -24.83 22.19 8.34
N VAL A 15 -25.62 23.01 7.65
CA VAL A 15 -26.57 22.57 6.61
C VAL A 15 -25.82 22.48 5.29
N VAL A 16 -25.60 21.25 4.80
CA VAL A 16 -25.07 21.01 3.45
C VAL A 16 -26.23 20.85 2.49
N VAL A 17 -26.40 21.83 1.59
CA VAL A 17 -27.36 21.76 0.47
C VAL A 17 -26.67 21.04 -0.68
N VAL A 18 -27.11 19.81 -0.99
CA VAL A 18 -26.66 19.07 -2.16
C VAL A 18 -27.56 19.45 -3.35
N ALA A 19 -27.03 20.24 -4.27
CA ALA A 19 -27.66 20.51 -5.55
C ALA A 19 -27.39 19.34 -6.51
N GLY A 20 -28.44 18.55 -6.81
CA GLY A 20 -28.39 17.50 -7.81
C GLY A 20 -28.35 18.05 -9.23
N CYS A 21 -27.31 17.69 -9.99
CA CYS A 21 -27.32 17.86 -11.46
C CYS A 21 -27.64 16.50 -12.10
N THR A 22 -28.89 16.41 -12.63
CA THR A 22 -29.28 15.34 -13.56
C THR A 22 -28.74 15.65 -14.94
N GLY A 23 -27.61 15.07 -15.30
CA GLY A 23 -27.07 15.11 -16.67
C GLY A 23 -27.45 13.84 -17.43
N ALA A 24 -28.41 13.94 -18.34
CA ALA A 24 -28.70 12.90 -19.33
C ALA A 24 -27.58 12.91 -20.39
N GLY A 25 -26.62 11.98 -20.28
CA GLY A 25 -25.55 11.77 -21.25
C GLY A 25 -25.99 10.76 -22.31
N ALA A 26 -26.08 11.18 -23.55
CA ALA A 26 -26.36 10.35 -24.71
C ALA A 26 -25.20 9.33 -24.92
N THR A 27 -25.54 8.08 -25.12
CA THR A 27 -24.64 6.98 -25.52
C THR A 27 -24.16 7.20 -26.96
N PRO A 28 -22.84 7.31 -27.25
CA PRO A 28 -22.35 7.22 -28.61
C PRO A 28 -22.35 5.75 -29.06
N SER A 29 -23.01 5.50 -30.18
CA SER A 29 -23.00 4.21 -30.91
C SER A 29 -21.57 3.93 -31.43
N PRO A 30 -21.04 2.70 -31.31
CA PRO A 30 -19.74 2.37 -31.86
C PRO A 30 -19.82 2.31 -33.41
N ALA A 31 -19.03 3.14 -34.05
CA ALA A 31 -18.78 3.05 -35.49
C ALA A 31 -18.00 1.76 -35.80
N ILE A 32 -18.54 0.99 -36.74
CA ILE A 32 -17.90 -0.20 -37.29
C ILE A 32 -16.70 0.29 -38.12
N SER A 33 -15.48 0.04 -37.63
CA SER A 33 -14.26 0.27 -38.41
C SER A 33 -14.08 -0.85 -39.43
N ASP A 34 -14.12 -0.45 -40.69
CA ASP A 34 -13.69 -1.27 -41.85
C ASP A 34 -12.23 -1.74 -41.64
N VAL A 35 -12.04 -3.04 -41.54
CA VAL A 35 -10.71 -3.65 -41.47
C VAL A 35 -10.21 -3.82 -42.90
N PRO A 36 -9.11 -3.20 -43.33
CA PRO A 36 -8.52 -3.45 -44.64
C PRO A 36 -7.92 -4.87 -44.71
N PRO A 37 -7.96 -5.52 -45.87
CA PRO A 37 -7.45 -6.87 -46.03
C PRO A 37 -5.93 -6.93 -45.85
N ALA A 38 -5.48 -7.98 -45.16
CA ALA A 38 -4.07 -8.26 -44.92
C ALA A 38 -3.28 -8.46 -46.22
N PRO A 39 -2.05 -7.95 -46.33
CA PRO A 39 -1.20 -8.22 -47.46
C PRO A 39 -0.74 -9.68 -47.46
N THR A 40 -0.86 -10.32 -48.65
CA THR A 40 -0.39 -11.68 -48.93
C THR A 40 1.12 -11.74 -48.71
N ALA A 41 1.59 -12.55 -47.79
CA ALA A 41 3.00 -12.80 -47.57
C ALA A 41 3.58 -13.61 -48.72
N THR A 42 4.47 -13.00 -49.49
CA THR A 42 5.30 -13.67 -50.47
C THR A 42 6.35 -14.49 -49.72
N ALA A 43 6.36 -15.81 -49.97
CA ALA A 43 7.35 -16.73 -49.40
C ALA A 43 8.74 -16.37 -49.93
N GLN A 44 9.62 -15.90 -49.04
CA GLN A 44 11.03 -15.68 -49.35
C GLN A 44 11.82 -16.93 -49.01
N ALA A 45 12.58 -17.40 -49.98
CA ALA A 45 13.39 -18.63 -49.91
C ALA A 45 14.42 -18.52 -48.76
N THR A 46 14.45 -19.54 -47.92
CA THR A 46 15.41 -19.74 -46.84
C THR A 46 16.81 -20.02 -47.42
N PRO A 47 17.85 -19.23 -47.10
CA PRO A 47 19.24 -19.65 -47.38
C PRO A 47 19.67 -20.77 -46.41
N ALA A 48 20.45 -21.70 -46.92
CA ALA A 48 20.99 -22.84 -46.20
C ALA A 48 21.87 -22.41 -44.99
N PRO A 49 21.86 -23.15 -43.87
CA PRO A 49 22.71 -22.86 -42.74
C PRO A 49 24.17 -23.10 -43.05
N THR A 50 25.00 -22.06 -42.94
CA THR A 50 26.46 -22.18 -42.93
C THR A 50 26.85 -22.59 -41.52
N ASP A 51 27.48 -23.74 -41.35
CA ASP A 51 28.11 -24.22 -40.14
C ASP A 51 29.16 -23.21 -39.65
N ALA A 52 28.80 -22.43 -38.65
CA ALA A 52 29.73 -21.61 -37.86
C ALA A 52 30.19 -22.43 -36.65
N PRO A 53 31.49 -22.41 -36.27
CA PRO A 53 31.97 -23.13 -35.10
C PRO A 53 31.30 -22.62 -33.84
N SER A 54 30.69 -23.56 -33.13
CA SER A 54 30.08 -23.35 -31.83
C SER A 54 31.16 -22.92 -30.82
N ALA A 55 31.28 -21.62 -30.57
CA ALA A 55 32.01 -21.13 -29.40
C ALA A 55 31.17 -21.50 -28.19
N GLU A 56 31.70 -22.36 -27.30
CA GLU A 56 31.12 -22.64 -26.00
C GLU A 56 30.90 -21.31 -25.27
N PRO A 57 29.67 -21.02 -24.84
CA PRO A 57 29.46 -19.87 -24.01
C PRO A 57 30.12 -20.14 -22.63
N THR A 58 31.23 -19.48 -22.38
CA THR A 58 31.76 -19.35 -21.02
C THR A 58 30.65 -18.74 -20.19
N ALA A 59 29.98 -19.54 -19.36
CA ALA A 59 28.97 -19.08 -18.41
C ALA A 59 29.69 -18.10 -17.47
N ALA A 60 29.60 -16.81 -17.79
CA ALA A 60 29.84 -15.78 -16.81
C ALA A 60 28.80 -16.01 -15.72
N SER A 61 29.28 -16.49 -14.55
CA SER A 61 28.48 -16.57 -13.33
C SER A 61 28.05 -15.13 -13.03
N SER A 62 26.88 -14.72 -13.51
CA SER A 62 26.22 -13.51 -13.08
C SER A 62 25.92 -13.74 -11.61
N ALA A 63 26.75 -13.15 -10.71
CA ALA A 63 26.36 -12.98 -9.33
C ALA A 63 25.02 -12.25 -9.37
N ASP A 64 23.97 -12.94 -8.94
CA ASP A 64 22.66 -12.33 -8.78
C ASP A 64 22.84 -11.08 -7.91
N PRO A 65 22.49 -9.88 -8.37
CA PRO A 65 22.59 -8.70 -7.53
C PRO A 65 21.78 -9.01 -6.26
N THR A 66 22.44 -9.02 -5.11
CA THR A 66 21.78 -9.16 -3.81
C THR A 66 20.84 -7.95 -3.69
N LEU A 67 19.58 -8.12 -4.04
CA LEU A 67 18.58 -7.08 -3.90
C LEU A 67 18.44 -6.78 -2.41
N GLU A 68 18.61 -5.52 -2.05
CA GLU A 68 18.43 -5.06 -0.68
C GLU A 68 16.95 -5.26 -0.29
N PRO A 69 16.65 -5.92 0.85
CA PRO A 69 15.29 -6.11 1.29
C PRO A 69 14.64 -4.76 1.62
N PRO A 70 13.30 -4.63 1.49
CA PRO A 70 12.60 -3.44 1.93
C PRO A 70 12.83 -3.18 3.43
N PRO A 71 12.82 -1.91 3.88
CA PRO A 71 13.00 -1.59 5.28
C PRO A 71 11.89 -2.20 6.15
N GLY A 72 12.24 -2.71 7.33
CA GLY A 72 11.28 -3.09 8.36
C GLY A 72 10.65 -1.86 9.00
N ALA A 73 9.52 -2.03 9.69
CA ALA A 73 8.89 -0.97 10.46
C ALA A 73 8.29 -1.49 11.75
N ASP A 74 8.33 -0.67 12.79
CA ASP A 74 7.68 -0.92 14.09
C ASP A 74 6.48 0.01 14.25
N LEU A 75 5.35 -0.53 14.67
CA LEU A 75 4.25 0.27 15.22
C LEU A 75 4.59 0.64 16.66
N VAL A 76 4.59 1.91 16.97
CA VAL A 76 4.91 2.42 18.31
C VAL A 76 3.63 2.93 18.96
N VAL A 77 3.21 2.30 20.06
CA VAL A 77 2.03 2.69 20.85
C VAL A 77 2.45 2.82 22.30
N ALA A 78 2.19 3.95 22.93
CA ALA A 78 2.61 4.24 24.33
C ALA A 78 4.12 4.00 24.60
N GLY A 79 4.95 4.07 23.55
CA GLY A 79 6.41 3.80 23.63
C GLY A 79 6.79 2.32 23.49
N GLU A 80 5.83 1.43 23.40
CA GLU A 80 6.03 0.03 23.07
C GLU A 80 6.15 -0.17 21.57
N ARG A 81 7.08 -1.06 21.13
CA ARG A 81 7.37 -1.33 19.73
C ARG A 81 6.84 -2.71 19.33
N HIS A 82 6.07 -2.75 18.26
CA HIS A 82 5.53 -3.98 17.70
C HIS A 82 6.03 -4.10 16.25
N PRO A 83 6.82 -5.13 15.91
CA PRO A 83 7.33 -5.29 14.55
C PRO A 83 6.21 -5.53 13.56
N GLY A 84 6.31 -4.89 12.39
CA GLY A 84 5.35 -5.06 11.31
C GLY A 84 5.75 -6.14 10.33
N GLU A 85 4.76 -6.83 9.79
CA GLU A 85 4.96 -7.77 8.69
C GLU A 85 4.91 -7.02 7.35
N VAL A 86 5.90 -7.28 6.48
CA VAL A 86 5.94 -6.69 5.14
C VAL A 86 4.93 -7.39 4.25
N GLY A 87 4.03 -6.62 3.65
CA GLY A 87 3.10 -7.09 2.63
C GLY A 87 3.63 -6.81 1.22
N SER A 88 2.89 -6.01 0.43
CA SER A 88 3.33 -5.62 -0.90
C SER A 88 4.41 -4.54 -0.85
N TYR A 89 5.35 -4.61 -1.81
CA TYR A 89 6.37 -3.58 -1.96
C TYR A 89 6.87 -3.46 -3.41
N VAL A 90 7.38 -2.29 -3.73
CA VAL A 90 8.31 -2.02 -4.83
C VAL A 90 9.53 -1.36 -4.19
N TRP A 91 10.70 -2.02 -4.21
CA TRP A 91 11.89 -1.55 -3.51
C TRP A 91 13.16 -1.88 -4.28
N SER A 92 13.96 -0.85 -4.61
CA SER A 92 15.28 -1.02 -5.27
C SER A 92 15.26 -1.95 -6.48
N GLY A 93 14.18 -1.93 -7.26
CA GLY A 93 14.00 -2.78 -8.45
C GLY A 93 13.44 -4.18 -8.16
N ALA A 94 13.28 -4.58 -6.90
CA ALA A 94 12.50 -5.74 -6.51
C ALA A 94 11.04 -5.36 -6.28
N SER A 95 10.13 -6.30 -6.47
CA SER A 95 8.72 -6.11 -6.13
C SER A 95 8.08 -7.41 -5.71
N ASP A 96 7.18 -7.31 -4.74
CA ASP A 96 6.26 -8.37 -4.37
C ASP A 96 4.86 -7.78 -4.21
N SER A 97 3.85 -8.55 -4.55
CA SER A 97 2.45 -8.14 -4.48
C SER A 97 1.69 -9.14 -3.62
N ALA A 98 1.59 -8.82 -2.33
CA ALA A 98 0.77 -9.58 -1.41
C ALA A 98 -0.66 -9.01 -1.37
N PRO A 99 -1.70 -9.87 -1.23
CA PRO A 99 -3.04 -9.41 -0.89
C PRO A 99 -3.04 -8.80 0.52
N TRP A 100 -4.20 -8.30 0.96
CA TRP A 100 -4.38 -7.92 2.36
C TRP A 100 -4.02 -9.08 3.29
N LEU A 101 -3.14 -8.84 4.27
CA LEU A 101 -2.74 -9.88 5.21
C LEU A 101 -3.85 -10.06 6.26
N PRO A 102 -4.36 -11.31 6.44
CA PRO A 102 -5.34 -11.58 7.48
C PRO A 102 -4.70 -11.56 8.88
N ALA A 103 -5.48 -11.25 9.90
CA ALA A 103 -5.01 -11.24 11.29
C ALA A 103 -4.34 -12.56 11.73
N THR A 104 -4.77 -13.69 11.17
CA THR A 104 -4.19 -15.03 11.46
C THR A 104 -2.77 -15.23 10.93
N ALA A 105 -2.30 -14.37 10.05
CA ALA A 105 -0.93 -14.38 9.52
C ALA A 105 0.00 -13.40 10.28
N LEU A 106 -0.51 -12.69 11.27
CA LEU A 106 0.18 -11.65 12.01
C LEU A 106 0.24 -11.99 13.50
N ASP A 107 1.36 -11.64 14.13
CA ASP A 107 1.44 -11.73 15.59
C ASP A 107 0.58 -10.64 16.23
N PRO A 108 -0.21 -10.97 17.29
CA PRO A 108 -1.03 -9.99 17.95
C PRO A 108 -0.17 -8.96 18.69
N ALA A 109 -0.45 -7.68 18.46
CA ALA A 109 0.13 -6.54 19.16
C ALA A 109 -0.90 -6.01 20.16
N PRO A 110 -0.84 -6.40 21.44
CA PRO A 110 -1.72 -5.86 22.45
C PRO A 110 -1.39 -4.39 22.69
N VAL A 111 -2.36 -3.52 22.53
CA VAL A 111 -2.23 -2.10 22.81
C VAL A 111 -3.26 -1.72 23.86
N GLY A 112 -2.85 -0.95 24.87
CA GLY A 112 -3.76 -0.47 25.90
C GLY A 112 -4.77 0.56 25.37
N ASP A 113 -5.32 1.38 26.27
CA ASP A 113 -6.33 2.41 25.95
C ASP A 113 -5.78 3.58 25.11
N THR A 114 -4.47 3.62 24.83
CA THR A 114 -3.84 4.67 24.03
C THR A 114 -4.29 4.57 22.58
N SER A 115 -4.90 5.63 22.07
CA SER A 115 -5.33 5.69 20.67
C SER A 115 -4.23 6.14 19.70
N GLN A 116 -3.25 6.91 20.20
CA GLN A 116 -2.18 7.46 19.35
C GLN A 116 -1.13 6.40 19.02
N ALA A 117 -0.88 6.22 17.73
CA ALA A 117 0.17 5.38 17.20
C ALA A 117 1.10 6.16 16.26
N SER A 118 2.34 5.71 16.15
CA SER A 118 3.28 6.15 15.13
C SER A 118 4.00 4.95 14.51
N VAL A 119 4.61 5.14 13.35
CA VAL A 119 5.43 4.10 12.71
C VAL A 119 6.87 4.58 12.63
N ASP A 120 7.76 3.74 13.14
CA ASP A 120 9.21 3.93 13.08
C ASP A 120 9.78 2.97 12.03
N VAL A 121 10.31 3.54 10.93
CA VAL A 121 10.85 2.79 9.80
C VAL A 121 12.35 2.63 9.98
N ALA A 122 12.86 1.42 9.80
CA ALA A 122 14.27 1.12 9.94
C ALA A 122 15.11 1.81 8.86
N GLY A 123 16.27 2.33 9.26
CA GLY A 123 17.22 3.02 8.38
C GLY A 123 16.96 4.52 8.25
N GLU A 124 17.88 5.19 7.55
CA GLU A 124 17.80 6.65 7.29
C GLU A 124 17.11 6.91 5.94
N VAL A 125 15.81 6.56 5.87
CA VAL A 125 14.99 6.73 4.67
C VAL A 125 13.94 7.82 4.88
N GLU A 126 13.79 8.69 3.89
CA GLU A 126 12.79 9.77 3.93
C GLU A 126 11.47 9.28 3.33
N ILE A 127 10.39 9.42 4.09
CA ILE A 127 9.04 9.12 3.64
C ILE A 127 8.45 10.37 2.99
N ALA A 128 8.18 10.29 1.68
CA ALA A 128 7.54 11.36 0.92
C ALA A 128 6.04 11.43 1.20
N GLU A 129 5.39 10.27 1.27
CA GLU A 129 3.94 10.16 1.51
C GLU A 129 3.65 8.87 2.25
N TRP A 130 2.63 8.88 3.10
CA TRP A 130 2.10 7.69 3.73
C TRP A 130 0.58 7.70 3.84
N THR A 131 0.00 6.50 3.90
CA THR A 131 -1.43 6.28 4.12
C THR A 131 -1.61 5.15 5.13
N ALA A 132 -2.41 5.40 6.17
CA ALA A 132 -2.78 4.41 7.18
C ALA A 132 -4.27 4.05 7.07
N ARG A 133 -4.56 2.77 7.22
CA ARG A 133 -5.91 2.21 7.13
C ARG A 133 -6.05 0.99 8.04
N ALA A 134 -7.27 0.68 8.45
CA ALA A 134 -7.56 -0.51 9.25
C ALA A 134 -8.76 -1.27 8.70
N ALA A 135 -8.79 -2.57 8.94
CA ALA A 135 -9.96 -3.41 8.75
C ALA A 135 -10.16 -4.27 10.01
N PRO A 136 -11.42 -4.66 10.34
CA PRO A 136 -11.66 -5.59 11.44
C PRO A 136 -10.86 -6.89 11.25
N ALA A 137 -10.26 -7.43 12.31
CA ALA A 137 -9.48 -8.69 12.23
C ALA A 137 -10.32 -9.88 11.72
N ALA A 138 -11.63 -9.81 11.87
CA ALA A 138 -12.58 -10.79 11.34
C ALA A 138 -12.79 -10.69 9.81
N ASP A 139 -12.28 -9.62 9.16
CA ASP A 139 -12.33 -9.44 7.70
C ASP A 139 -10.98 -9.86 7.07
N PRO A 140 -10.81 -11.10 6.63
CA PRO A 140 -9.54 -11.62 6.12
C PRO A 140 -9.14 -11.02 4.76
N THR A 141 -10.03 -10.30 4.10
CA THR A 141 -9.82 -9.73 2.76
C THR A 141 -9.65 -8.21 2.77
N GLY A 142 -9.85 -7.58 3.93
CA GLY A 142 -9.73 -6.12 4.07
C GLY A 142 -10.72 -5.37 3.19
N THR A 143 -11.97 -5.81 3.10
CA THR A 143 -13.01 -5.12 2.31
C THR A 143 -13.68 -4.00 3.10
N ALA A 144 -13.75 -4.13 4.44
CA ALA A 144 -14.33 -3.14 5.35
C ALA A 144 -13.25 -2.15 5.85
N ILE A 145 -12.63 -1.41 4.91
CA ILE A 145 -11.53 -0.50 5.23
C ILE A 145 -12.03 0.78 5.89
N THR A 146 -11.39 1.14 6.99
CA THR A 146 -11.51 2.44 7.66
C THR A 146 -10.20 3.22 7.46
N PRO A 147 -10.21 4.42 6.86
CA PRO A 147 -9.03 5.26 6.78
C PRO A 147 -8.67 5.79 8.17
N LEU A 148 -7.36 5.72 8.52
CA LEU A 148 -6.84 6.24 9.79
C LEU A 148 -6.11 7.58 9.61
N GLY A 149 -5.56 7.83 8.41
CA GLY A 149 -4.86 9.07 8.10
C GLY A 149 -3.92 8.94 6.91
N SER A 150 -3.36 10.08 6.53
CA SER A 150 -2.32 10.18 5.51
C SER A 150 -1.49 11.45 5.74
N GLY A 151 -0.28 11.49 5.18
CA GLY A 151 0.58 12.65 5.33
C GLY A 151 1.94 12.45 4.70
N ALA A 152 2.92 13.27 5.09
CA ALA A 152 4.32 13.18 4.73
C ALA A 152 5.19 13.04 5.99
N GLY A 153 6.41 12.53 5.84
CA GLY A 153 7.32 12.28 6.96
C GLY A 153 6.89 11.09 7.80
N SER A 154 7.22 11.08 9.09
CA SER A 154 6.92 9.94 9.97
C SER A 154 5.40 9.75 10.17
N PRO A 155 4.86 8.54 9.90
CA PRO A 155 3.44 8.27 10.06
C PRO A 155 2.99 8.39 11.52
N SER A 156 1.87 9.10 11.75
CA SER A 156 1.25 9.21 13.08
C SER A 156 -0.26 9.35 12.90
N PHE A 157 -1.02 8.50 13.60
CA PHE A 157 -2.47 8.41 13.41
C PHE A 157 -3.15 7.86 14.68
N GLU A 158 -4.49 7.94 14.71
CA GLU A 158 -5.29 7.36 15.78
C GLU A 158 -5.74 5.94 15.40
N LEU A 159 -5.53 4.99 16.32
CA LEU A 159 -6.05 3.63 16.19
C LEU A 159 -7.56 3.61 16.42
N PRO A 160 -8.31 2.69 15.79
CA PRO A 160 -9.72 2.52 16.05
C PRO A 160 -10.00 2.19 17.53
N ALA A 161 -11.16 2.61 18.03
CA ALA A 161 -11.56 2.35 19.40
C ALA A 161 -12.00 0.89 19.56
N GLY A 162 -11.41 0.19 20.55
CA GLY A 162 -11.79 -1.17 20.96
C GLY A 162 -11.65 -2.23 19.87
N GLY A 163 -11.67 -3.50 20.26
CA GLY A 163 -11.70 -4.66 19.36
C GLY A 163 -10.37 -4.99 18.69
N ASP A 164 -10.44 -5.92 17.75
CA ASP A 164 -9.30 -6.47 17.02
C ASP A 164 -9.28 -5.91 15.58
N TRP A 165 -8.14 -5.40 15.18
CA TRP A 165 -7.96 -4.73 13.90
C TRP A 165 -6.68 -5.18 13.19
N VAL A 166 -6.74 -5.32 11.88
CA VAL A 166 -5.54 -5.32 11.04
C VAL A 166 -5.29 -3.89 10.58
N VAL A 167 -4.16 -3.34 10.98
CA VAL A 167 -3.71 -2.01 10.58
C VAL A 167 -2.69 -2.16 9.46
N ALA A 168 -2.86 -1.43 8.38
CA ALA A 168 -1.93 -1.37 7.26
C ALA A 168 -1.43 0.06 7.07
N VAL A 169 -0.12 0.23 6.93
CA VAL A 169 0.51 1.51 6.58
C VAL A 169 1.33 1.32 5.32
N GLN A 170 0.99 2.06 4.30
CA GLN A 170 1.78 2.17 3.08
C GLN A 170 2.60 3.45 3.13
N ALA A 171 3.88 3.35 2.86
CA ALA A 171 4.77 4.50 2.71
C ALA A 171 5.39 4.51 1.32
N VAL A 172 5.43 5.68 0.70
CA VAL A 172 6.17 5.99 -0.52
C VAL A 172 7.43 6.75 -0.12
N PHE A 173 8.59 6.29 -0.56
CA PHE A 173 9.87 6.87 -0.18
C PHE A 173 10.36 7.93 -1.16
N ALA A 174 11.04 8.94 -0.64
CA ALA A 174 11.66 9.97 -1.44
C ALA A 174 12.76 9.40 -2.35
N GLY A 175 13.13 10.16 -3.39
CA GLY A 175 14.21 9.76 -4.30
C GLY A 175 13.87 8.59 -5.23
N GLY A 176 12.61 8.16 -5.30
CA GLY A 176 12.19 7.06 -6.19
C GLY A 176 12.63 5.67 -5.71
N LEU A 177 12.90 5.50 -4.42
CA LEU A 177 13.28 4.22 -3.82
C LEU A 177 12.17 3.17 -3.91
N GLY A 178 10.90 3.61 -3.99
CA GLY A 178 9.73 2.75 -4.11
C GLY A 178 8.71 2.97 -3.01
N ASP A 179 7.90 1.95 -2.77
CA ASP A 179 6.87 1.94 -1.73
C ASP A 179 6.85 0.59 -1.00
N VAL A 180 6.41 0.60 0.26
CA VAL A 180 6.27 -0.58 1.11
C VAL A 180 4.98 -0.47 1.91
N THR A 181 4.29 -1.60 2.07
CA THR A 181 3.13 -1.72 2.97
C THR A 181 3.45 -2.69 4.09
N TRP A 182 3.28 -2.26 5.33
CA TRP A 182 3.42 -3.10 6.54
C TRP A 182 2.06 -3.31 7.18
N TYR A 183 1.94 -4.41 7.91
CA TYR A 183 0.71 -4.84 8.58
C TYR A 183 0.97 -5.19 10.04
N TRP A 184 0.00 -4.88 10.91
CA TRP A 184 -0.03 -5.24 12.34
C TRP A 184 -1.41 -5.76 12.70
N HIS A 185 -1.46 -6.80 13.53
CA HIS A 185 -2.70 -7.24 14.18
C HIS A 185 -2.80 -6.57 15.56
N VAL A 186 -3.54 -5.48 15.64
CA VAL A 186 -3.73 -4.69 16.86
C VAL A 186 -4.91 -5.24 17.65
N THR A 187 -4.68 -5.60 18.91
CA THR A 187 -5.72 -6.11 19.83
C THR A 187 -5.92 -5.10 20.98
N ARG A 188 -7.17 -4.73 21.24
CA ARG A 188 -7.55 -3.81 22.32
C ARG A 188 -8.65 -4.44 23.17
N GLU A 189 -8.44 -4.48 24.47
CA GLU A 189 -9.41 -4.95 25.46
C GLU A 189 -10.47 -3.89 25.79
#